data_ec5881672b97bed22fbe49a63b490d88
#
_entry.id   ec5881672b97bed22fbe49a63b490d88
#
_cell.length_a   1.000
_cell.length_b   1.000
_cell.length_c   1.000
_cell.angle_alpha   90.00
_cell.angle_beta   90.00
_cell.angle_gamma   90.00
#
_symmetry.space_group_name_H-M   'P 1'
#
loop_
_entity.id
_entity.type
_entity.pdbx_description
1 polymer ?
#
loop_
_entity_poly.entity_id
_entity_poly.type
_entity_poly.pdbx_seq_one_letter_code
_entity_poly.pdbx_strand_id
1 'polypeptide(L)'
;MIKLSILYPNKPGSRFDIDYYVGTHMPLAMRLLKKNLRKTEVDAGLQGTAPGEAPAFHGGCQFYFDSIPAFLEVWGPAAAELQADIPRYTDVAPIIQFNEVRLSV
;
A
#
# COMPACT_ATOMS: atom_id res chain seq x y z
N MET A 1 6.99 -0.89 -16.81
CA MET A 1 6.95 -0.76 -15.32
C MET A 1 5.56 -0.36 -14.89
N ILE A 2 4.96 -1.14 -14.03
CA ILE A 2 3.69 -0.80 -13.43
C ILE A 2 3.89 -0.44 -11.96
N LYS A 3 2.94 0.34 -11.44
CA LYS A 3 2.90 0.73 -10.03
C LYS A 3 1.53 0.35 -9.47
N LEU A 4 1.54 -0.48 -8.43
CA LEU A 4 0.33 -0.82 -7.69
C LEU A 4 0.19 0.16 -6.53
N SER A 5 -0.90 0.93 -6.54
CA SER A 5 -1.21 1.87 -5.46
C SER A 5 -2.24 1.27 -4.53
N ILE A 6 -1.93 1.24 -3.23
CA ILE A 6 -2.82 0.73 -2.19
C ILE A 6 -2.98 1.86 -1.17
N LEU A 7 -4.14 2.52 -1.18
CA LEU A 7 -4.39 3.73 -0.42
C LEU A 7 -5.53 3.51 0.57
N TYR A 8 -5.35 3.91 1.83
CA TYR A 8 -6.33 3.70 2.90
C TYR A 8 -7.09 4.99 3.19
N PRO A 9 -8.39 5.07 2.80
CA PRO A 9 -9.19 6.29 3.01
C PRO A 9 -9.28 6.70 4.47
N ASN A 10 -9.16 8.01 4.72
CA ASN A 10 -9.28 8.58 6.05
C ASN A 10 -10.76 8.87 6.35
N LYS A 11 -11.53 7.81 6.65
CA LYS A 11 -12.93 7.94 6.99
C LYS A 11 -13.09 8.39 8.45
N PRO A 12 -14.13 9.20 8.76
CA PRO A 12 -14.38 9.60 10.14
C PRO A 12 -14.46 8.40 11.08
N GLY A 13 -13.71 8.46 12.20
CA GLY A 13 -13.69 7.40 13.19
C GLY A 13 -12.89 6.15 12.80
N SER A 14 -12.28 6.14 11.64
CA SER A 14 -11.49 5.00 11.19
C SER A 14 -10.12 4.96 11.85
N ARG A 15 -9.52 3.76 11.89
CA ARG A 15 -8.24 3.51 12.53
C ARG A 15 -7.18 3.11 11.49
N PHE A 16 -5.97 3.65 11.65
CA PHE A 16 -4.82 3.22 10.85
C PHE A 16 -3.55 3.37 11.70
N ASP A 17 -2.95 2.24 12.05
CA ASP A 17 -1.71 2.21 12.84
C ASP A 17 -0.52 2.24 11.88
N ILE A 18 -0.01 3.44 11.61
CA ILE A 18 1.10 3.64 10.67
C ILE A 18 2.39 2.95 11.15
N ASP A 19 2.63 2.92 12.44
CA ASP A 19 3.85 2.30 12.97
C ASP A 19 3.85 0.79 12.75
N TYR A 20 2.73 0.13 12.98
CA TYR A 20 2.57 -1.29 12.67
C TYR A 20 2.68 -1.52 11.16
N TYR A 21 2.03 -0.67 10.36
CA TYR A 21 2.04 -0.78 8.92
C TYR A 21 3.46 -0.75 8.35
N VAL A 22 4.26 0.22 8.77
CA VAL A 22 5.65 0.37 8.31
C VAL A 22 6.58 -0.67 8.94
N GLY A 23 6.41 -0.96 10.22
CA GLY A 23 7.35 -1.79 10.98
C GLY A 23 7.11 -3.29 10.89
N THR A 24 5.88 -3.72 10.58
CA THR A 24 5.52 -5.14 10.59
C THR A 24 4.86 -5.58 9.29
N HIS A 25 3.79 -4.91 8.86
CA HIS A 25 3.05 -5.34 7.67
C HIS A 25 3.87 -5.21 6.38
N MET A 26 4.50 -4.06 6.19
CA MET A 26 5.27 -3.81 4.96
C MET A 26 6.52 -4.69 4.84
N PRO A 27 7.30 -4.93 5.91
CA PRO A 27 8.39 -5.90 5.84
C PRO A 27 7.91 -7.31 5.47
N LEU A 28 6.76 -7.74 6.00
CA LEU A 28 6.14 -9.01 5.61
C LEU A 28 5.81 -9.02 4.13
N ALA A 29 5.15 -7.98 3.63
CA ALA A 29 4.79 -7.86 2.22
C ALA A 29 6.03 -7.89 1.32
N MET A 30 7.05 -7.11 1.66
CA MET A 30 8.28 -7.06 0.87
C MET A 30 8.98 -8.42 0.81
N ARG A 31 8.97 -9.17 1.91
CA ARG A 31 9.55 -10.52 1.95
C ARG A 31 8.77 -11.48 1.04
N LEU A 32 7.45 -11.45 1.14
CA LEU A 32 6.60 -12.38 0.37
C LEU A 32 6.59 -12.08 -1.13
N LEU A 33 6.73 -10.80 -1.50
CA LEU A 33 6.69 -10.35 -2.90
C LEU A 33 8.08 -10.21 -3.53
N LYS A 34 9.13 -10.49 -2.78
CA LYS A 34 10.52 -10.16 -3.11
C LYS A 34 10.97 -10.57 -4.50
N LYS A 35 10.54 -11.75 -4.96
CA LYS A 35 11.02 -12.31 -6.24
C LYS A 35 10.85 -11.35 -7.41
N ASN A 36 9.70 -10.66 -7.49
CA ASN A 36 9.36 -9.79 -8.62
C ASN A 36 9.22 -8.31 -8.24
N LEU A 37 9.32 -8.00 -6.96
CA LEU A 37 9.17 -6.63 -6.48
C LEU A 37 10.42 -5.80 -6.80
N ARG A 38 10.22 -4.64 -7.46
CA ARG A 38 11.31 -3.75 -7.88
C ARG A 38 11.56 -2.62 -6.91
N LYS A 39 10.49 -2.04 -6.35
CA LYS A 39 10.59 -0.89 -5.46
C LYS A 39 9.35 -0.82 -4.58
N THR A 40 9.50 -0.32 -3.38
CA THR A 40 8.40 -0.10 -2.44
C THR A 40 8.53 1.30 -1.85
N GLU A 41 7.40 2.01 -1.81
CA GLU A 41 7.31 3.28 -1.10
C GLU A 41 6.09 3.25 -0.21
N VAL A 42 6.20 3.85 0.98
CA VAL A 42 5.10 3.98 1.93
C VAL A 42 4.93 5.45 2.27
N ASP A 43 3.69 5.92 2.25
CA ASP A 43 3.37 7.30 2.58
C ASP A 43 2.42 7.35 3.77
N ALA A 44 2.60 8.35 4.63
CA ALA A 44 1.65 8.71 5.69
C ALA A 44 1.02 10.04 5.32
N GLY A 45 -0.29 10.15 5.42
CA GLY A 45 -1.02 11.38 5.14
C GLY A 45 -0.70 12.46 6.18
N LEU A 46 -0.46 13.68 5.72
CA LEU A 46 -0.17 14.81 6.59
C LEU A 46 -1.34 15.79 6.66
N GLN A 47 -1.82 16.25 5.50
CA GLN A 47 -2.93 17.20 5.42
C GLN A 47 -3.48 17.21 4.00
N GLY A 48 -4.66 17.81 3.82
CA GLY A 48 -5.17 18.17 2.51
C GLY A 48 -4.40 19.37 1.94
N THR A 49 -4.93 19.98 0.87
CA THR A 49 -4.26 21.12 0.24
C THR A 49 -4.33 22.39 1.07
N ALA A 50 -5.38 22.57 1.89
CA ALA A 50 -5.53 23.75 2.74
C ALA A 50 -4.97 23.47 4.14
N PRO A 51 -4.36 24.48 4.81
CA PRO A 51 -3.91 24.35 6.18
C PRO A 51 -5.06 23.90 7.11
N GLY A 52 -4.81 22.89 7.95
CA GLY A 52 -5.81 22.37 8.88
C GLY A 52 -6.78 21.37 8.26
N GLU A 53 -6.73 21.16 6.95
CA GLU A 53 -7.55 20.16 6.28
C GLU A 53 -6.96 18.77 6.51
N ALA A 54 -7.81 17.81 6.89
CA ALA A 54 -7.38 16.43 7.07
C ALA A 54 -6.95 15.82 5.72
N PRO A 55 -5.97 14.90 5.72
CA PRO A 55 -5.60 14.21 4.48
C PRO A 55 -6.75 13.31 4.01
N ALA A 56 -6.86 13.11 2.69
CA ALA A 56 -7.87 12.21 2.11
C ALA A 56 -7.61 10.74 2.46
N PHE A 57 -6.36 10.39 2.69
CA PHE A 57 -5.94 9.02 3.03
C PHE A 57 -5.08 9.04 4.28
N HIS A 58 -5.24 8.02 5.13
CA HIS A 58 -4.33 7.82 6.27
C HIS A 58 -2.90 7.64 5.81
N GLY A 59 -2.75 6.93 4.69
CA GLY A 59 -1.50 6.57 4.09
C GLY A 59 -1.71 5.40 3.15
N GLY A 60 -0.61 4.81 2.73
CA GLY A 60 -0.66 3.68 1.82
C GLY A 60 0.71 3.33 1.30
N CYS A 61 0.73 2.47 0.28
CA CYS A 61 1.99 2.07 -0.32
C CYS A 61 1.91 2.04 -1.84
N GLN A 62 3.09 2.06 -2.44
CA GLN A 62 3.29 1.87 -3.87
C GLN A 62 4.25 0.69 -4.05
N PHE A 63 3.81 -0.32 -4.79
CA PHE A 63 4.68 -1.43 -5.19
C PHE A 63 4.96 -1.34 -6.68
N TYR A 64 6.22 -1.47 -7.07
CA TYR A 64 6.63 -1.41 -8.48
C TYR A 64 7.01 -2.81 -8.97
N PHE A 65 6.45 -3.19 -10.12
CA PHE A 65 6.71 -4.47 -10.80
C PHE A 65 6.94 -4.23 -12.28
N ASP A 66 7.57 -5.18 -12.97
CA ASP A 66 7.77 -5.06 -14.41
C ASP A 66 6.45 -5.10 -15.17
N SER A 67 5.48 -5.89 -14.67
CA SER A 67 4.19 -6.10 -15.33
C SER A 67 3.14 -6.60 -14.33
N ILE A 68 1.87 -6.56 -14.72
CA ILE A 68 0.80 -7.14 -13.92
C ILE A 68 0.99 -8.67 -13.76
N PRO A 69 1.32 -9.44 -14.82
CA PRO A 69 1.61 -10.87 -14.64
C PRO A 69 2.73 -11.15 -13.65
N ALA A 70 3.78 -10.32 -13.61
CA ALA A 70 4.87 -10.48 -12.64
C ALA A 70 4.38 -10.28 -11.20
N PHE A 71 3.46 -9.33 -10.98
CA PHE A 71 2.80 -9.15 -9.69
C PHE A 71 1.95 -10.37 -9.33
N LEU A 72 1.10 -10.82 -10.25
CA LEU A 72 0.19 -11.93 -9.98
C LEU A 72 0.92 -13.21 -9.61
N GLU A 73 2.10 -13.45 -10.18
CA GLU A 73 2.91 -14.63 -9.88
C GLU A 73 3.26 -14.71 -8.38
N VAL A 74 3.57 -13.58 -7.75
CA VAL A 74 3.96 -13.55 -6.33
C VAL A 74 2.79 -13.24 -5.40
N TRP A 75 1.75 -12.56 -5.91
CA TRP A 75 0.59 -12.21 -5.09
C TRP A 75 -0.24 -13.42 -4.68
N GLY A 76 -0.49 -14.36 -5.60
CA GLY A 76 -1.31 -15.53 -5.33
C GLY A 76 -0.88 -16.26 -4.05
N PRO A 77 0.41 -16.68 -3.93
CA PRO A 77 0.89 -17.35 -2.72
C PRO A 77 0.89 -16.47 -1.47
N ALA A 78 1.01 -15.15 -1.63
CA ALA A 78 1.15 -14.20 -0.51
C ALA A 78 -0.19 -13.67 0.03
N ALA A 79 -1.24 -13.71 -0.79
CA ALA A 79 -2.48 -12.99 -0.54
C ALA A 79 -3.13 -13.31 0.81
N ALA A 80 -3.25 -14.60 1.15
CA ALA A 80 -3.95 -15.01 2.37
C ALA A 80 -3.28 -14.47 3.62
N GLU A 81 -1.95 -14.55 3.68
CA GLU A 81 -1.18 -14.08 4.85
C GLU A 81 -1.26 -12.56 4.97
N LEU A 82 -1.13 -11.84 3.86
CA LEU A 82 -1.19 -10.38 3.87
C LEU A 82 -2.59 -9.88 4.23
N GLN A 83 -3.63 -10.50 3.69
CA GLN A 83 -5.00 -10.12 4.00
C GLN A 83 -5.36 -10.39 5.46
N ALA A 84 -4.87 -11.49 6.02
CA ALA A 84 -5.11 -11.83 7.42
C ALA A 84 -4.48 -10.81 8.38
N ASP A 85 -3.42 -10.12 7.96
CA ASP A 85 -2.72 -9.14 8.78
C ASP A 85 -3.38 -7.75 8.78
N ILE A 86 -4.22 -7.44 7.79
CA ILE A 86 -4.83 -6.12 7.64
C ILE A 86 -5.60 -5.63 8.88
N PRO A 87 -6.45 -6.46 9.54
CA PRO A 87 -7.18 -6.00 10.72
C PRO A 87 -6.29 -5.57 11.89
N ARG A 88 -5.02 -5.96 11.89
CA ARG A 88 -4.10 -5.57 12.94
C ARG A 88 -3.71 -4.10 12.90
N TYR A 89 -3.84 -3.44 11.74
CA TYR A 89 -3.46 -2.04 11.63
C TYR A 89 -4.58 -1.12 11.14
N THR A 90 -5.67 -1.63 10.58
CA THR A 90 -6.75 -0.78 10.08
C THR A 90 -8.09 -1.48 10.06
N ASP A 91 -9.15 -0.67 10.09
CA ASP A 91 -10.54 -1.12 9.93
C ASP A 91 -11.17 -0.61 8.64
N VAL A 92 -10.38 0.01 7.73
CA VAL A 92 -10.90 0.46 6.44
C VAL A 92 -10.38 -0.39 5.29
N ALA A 93 -11.21 -0.57 4.27
CA ALA A 93 -10.78 -1.24 3.04
C ALA A 93 -9.96 -0.27 2.20
N PRO A 94 -8.82 -0.71 1.64
CA PRO A 94 -8.02 0.15 0.77
C PRO A 94 -8.67 0.36 -0.58
N ILE A 95 -8.31 1.47 -1.23
CA ILE A 95 -8.57 1.70 -2.65
C ILE A 95 -7.31 1.28 -3.39
N ILE A 96 -7.47 0.38 -4.36
CA ILE A 96 -6.34 -0.27 -5.03
C ILE A 96 -6.47 -0.08 -6.53
N GLN A 97 -5.37 0.30 -7.18
CA GLN A 97 -5.32 0.33 -8.65
C GLN A 97 -3.91 0.07 -9.17
N PHE A 98 -3.86 -0.50 -10.36
CA PHE A 98 -2.62 -0.61 -11.12
C PHE A 98 -2.46 0.61 -12.01
N ASN A 99 -1.24 1.12 -12.08
CA ASN A 99 -0.88 2.26 -12.93
C ASN A 99 0.26 1.89 -13.86
N GLU A 100 0.22 2.42 -15.08
CA GLU A 100 1.39 2.41 -15.94
C GLU A 100 2.24 3.63 -15.61
N VAL A 101 3.52 3.42 -15.32
CA VAL A 101 4.43 4.54 -15.08
C VAL A 101 4.75 5.19 -16.43
N ARG A 102 4.27 6.42 -16.65
CA ARG A 102 4.41 7.12 -17.91
C ARG A 102 5.55 8.12 -17.93
N LEU A 103 6.01 8.54 -16.75
CA LEU A 103 7.13 9.45 -16.60
C LEU A 103 7.75 9.23 -15.21
N SER A 104 9.05 9.04 -15.17
CA SER A 104 9.81 8.90 -13.94
C SER A 104 11.17 9.56 -14.15
N VAL A 105 11.42 10.61 -13.42
CA VAL A 105 12.65 11.41 -13.58
C VAL A 105 13.46 11.48 -12.30
#